data_c240bf3ca8bf2d766b2240a51c0bd71d
#
_entry.id   c240bf3ca8bf2d766b2240a51c0bd71d
#
_cell.length_a   1.000
_cell.length_b   1.000
_cell.length_c   1.000
_cell.angle_alpha   90.00
_cell.angle_beta   90.00
_cell.angle_gamma   90.00
#
_symmetry.space_group_name_H-M   'P 1'
#
loop_
_entity.id
_entity.type
_entity.pdbx_description
1 polymer ?
#
loop_
_entity_poly.entity_id
_entity_poly.type
_entity_poly.pdbx_seq_one_letter_code
_entity_poly.pdbx_strand_id
1 'polypeptide(L)'
;MTPKTTLSAIIAAALAATTGLVAAPALADHHKDAMAAEANIVQTAMSTGVHDTLVAAVKAAGLVDTLSSPGPFTVFAPTDTAFAKLPEGTVATLVKPENKGTLTTILTYHAVAGKVTAGDLVKLIGANGGKATLTTVQGGKLTAELIGGKVVITDAKGGKTTVVQADVMTSNGVIHVTDGVFLPA
;
A
#
# COMPACT_ATOMS: atom_id res chain seq x y z
N MET A 1 -19.62 65.49 -16.02
CA MET A 1 -20.48 65.55 -17.19
C MET A 1 -21.08 64.18 -17.43
N THR A 2 -22.23 63.97 -16.88
CA THR A 2 -23.20 62.93 -17.31
C THR A 2 -23.90 63.45 -18.56
N PRO A 3 -24.54 62.65 -19.39
CA PRO A 3 -25.79 61.97 -19.09
C PRO A 3 -25.87 60.52 -19.63
N LYS A 4 -26.58 59.60 -18.94
CA LYS A 4 -28.05 59.34 -19.00
C LYS A 4 -28.55 58.84 -20.38
N THR A 5 -29.12 57.69 -20.40
CA THR A 5 -30.54 57.31 -20.53
C THR A 5 -30.63 56.17 -21.56
N THR A 6 -31.43 55.18 -21.61
CA THR A 6 -32.72 54.71 -21.11
C THR A 6 -32.92 53.30 -21.64
N LEU A 7 -33.41 52.39 -20.89
CA LEU A 7 -34.77 51.82 -20.85
C LEU A 7 -35.42 51.38 -22.17
N SER A 8 -35.76 50.13 -22.30
CA SER A 8 -37.07 49.53 -22.66
C SER A 8 -36.90 48.07 -23.02
N ALA A 9 -37.34 47.19 -22.27
CA ALA A 9 -38.54 46.39 -22.14
C ALA A 9 -39.24 46.00 -23.47
N ILE A 10 -39.59 44.74 -23.59
CA ILE A 10 -40.89 44.16 -23.95
C ILE A 10 -40.69 42.75 -24.56
N ILE A 11 -41.08 41.72 -23.81
CA ILE A 11 -42.09 40.68 -24.01
C ILE A 11 -42.09 39.96 -25.37
N ALA A 12 -41.97 38.66 -25.35
CA ALA A 12 -43.05 37.73 -25.70
C ALA A 12 -42.57 36.27 -25.73
N ALA A 13 -43.40 35.47 -25.14
CA ALA A 13 -43.40 34.01 -25.05
C ALA A 13 -43.34 33.30 -26.42
N ALA A 14 -42.70 32.14 -26.46
CA ALA A 14 -43.14 31.00 -27.26
C ALA A 14 -42.55 29.70 -26.70
N LEU A 15 -43.46 28.87 -26.32
CA LEU A 15 -43.39 27.47 -25.92
C LEU A 15 -42.91 26.60 -27.09
N ALA A 16 -41.84 25.85 -26.95
CA ALA A 16 -41.61 24.67 -27.78
C ALA A 16 -40.77 23.67 -26.98
N ALA A 17 -41.41 22.59 -26.58
CA ALA A 17 -40.82 21.40 -26.03
C ALA A 17 -39.96 20.71 -27.10
N THR A 18 -38.69 20.52 -26.82
CA THR A 18 -37.90 19.48 -27.45
C THR A 18 -37.12 18.74 -26.35
N THR A 19 -37.52 17.51 -26.12
CA THR A 19 -36.82 16.46 -25.41
C THR A 19 -35.41 16.32 -25.99
N GLY A 20 -34.44 16.95 -25.37
CA GLY A 20 -33.03 16.73 -25.60
C GLY A 20 -32.53 15.78 -24.52
N LEU A 21 -32.35 14.52 -24.91
CA LEU A 21 -31.65 13.50 -24.15
C LEU A 21 -30.21 14.00 -23.94
N VAL A 22 -29.93 14.62 -22.80
CA VAL A 22 -28.57 14.94 -22.38
C VAL A 22 -27.97 13.63 -21.91
N ALA A 23 -27.17 13.03 -22.78
CA ALA A 23 -26.26 11.97 -22.37
C ALA A 23 -25.33 12.56 -21.32
N ALA A 24 -25.51 12.12 -20.09
CA ALA A 24 -24.54 12.35 -19.03
C ALA A 24 -23.19 11.71 -19.47
N PRO A 25 -22.06 12.44 -19.38
CA PRO A 25 -20.78 11.80 -19.56
C PRO A 25 -20.64 10.74 -18.49
N ALA A 26 -20.38 9.52 -18.92
CA ALA A 26 -20.03 8.41 -18.06
C ALA A 26 -18.80 8.82 -17.22
N LEU A 27 -19.01 9.09 -15.94
CA LEU A 27 -17.98 9.13 -14.93
C LEU A 27 -17.61 7.66 -14.62
N ALA A 28 -16.95 7.03 -15.58
CA ALA A 28 -16.24 5.78 -15.34
C ALA A 28 -14.77 6.14 -15.15
N ASP A 29 -14.21 5.66 -14.05
CA ASP A 29 -12.80 5.49 -13.74
C ASP A 29 -12.16 6.26 -12.57
N HIS A 30 -12.92 6.87 -11.67
CA HIS A 30 -12.30 7.39 -10.43
C HIS A 30 -12.61 6.55 -9.17
N HIS A 31 -13.28 5.39 -9.33
CA HIS A 31 -13.67 4.56 -8.17
C HIS A 31 -12.60 3.56 -7.71
N LYS A 32 -11.58 3.29 -8.52
CA LYS A 32 -10.51 2.35 -8.10
C LYS A 32 -9.57 2.95 -7.07
N ASP A 33 -9.22 4.23 -7.24
CA ASP A 33 -8.28 4.89 -6.31
C ASP A 33 -8.97 5.32 -5.00
N ALA A 34 -10.27 5.64 -5.04
CA ALA A 34 -11.05 6.00 -3.85
C ALA A 34 -11.32 4.79 -2.95
N MET A 35 -11.56 3.60 -3.52
CA MET A 35 -11.74 2.37 -2.72
C MET A 35 -10.43 1.90 -2.07
N ALA A 36 -9.28 2.18 -2.67
CA ALA A 36 -7.98 1.88 -2.06
C ALA A 36 -7.69 2.77 -0.84
N ALA A 37 -8.22 4.00 -0.81
CA ALA A 37 -8.08 4.91 0.34
C ALA A 37 -8.99 4.56 1.53
N GLU A 38 -10.05 3.78 1.32
CA GLU A 38 -10.97 3.33 2.37
C GLU A 38 -10.63 1.93 2.92
N ALA A 39 -9.93 1.11 2.14
CA ALA A 39 -9.52 -0.22 2.54
C ALA A 39 -8.26 -0.18 3.43
N ASN A 40 -8.26 -0.98 4.50
CA ASN A 40 -7.07 -1.15 5.32
C ASN A 40 -6.01 -2.04 4.63
N ILE A 41 -4.82 -2.14 5.23
CA ILE A 41 -3.69 -2.93 4.71
C ILE A 41 -4.11 -4.36 4.36
N VAL A 42 -4.87 -5.03 5.24
CA VAL A 42 -5.29 -6.43 5.04
C VAL A 42 -6.30 -6.55 3.90
N GLN A 43 -7.27 -5.67 3.84
CA GLN A 43 -8.28 -5.64 2.77
C GLN A 43 -7.65 -5.34 1.42
N THR A 44 -6.71 -4.39 1.37
CA THR A 44 -5.98 -4.06 0.16
C THR A 44 -5.14 -5.25 -0.30
N ALA A 45 -4.40 -5.92 0.59
CA ALA A 45 -3.64 -7.11 0.26
C ALA A 45 -4.53 -8.23 -0.30
N MET A 46 -5.73 -8.43 0.26
CA MET A 46 -6.71 -9.40 -0.27
C MET A 46 -7.20 -9.05 -1.67
N SER A 47 -7.38 -7.76 -1.97
CA SER A 47 -7.92 -7.31 -3.26
C SER A 47 -6.93 -7.41 -4.43
N THR A 48 -5.64 -7.52 -4.14
CA THR A 48 -4.59 -7.59 -5.18
C THR A 48 -4.48 -8.94 -5.86
N GLY A 49 -4.90 -10.04 -5.20
CA GLY A 49 -4.83 -11.41 -5.71
C GLY A 49 -3.40 -11.94 -5.93
N VAL A 50 -2.39 -11.27 -5.40
CA VAL A 50 -0.97 -11.67 -5.51
C VAL A 50 -0.28 -11.82 -4.15
N HIS A 51 -1.08 -11.77 -3.07
CA HIS A 51 -0.63 -11.88 -1.69
C HIS A 51 -1.44 -12.93 -0.90
N ASP A 52 -1.96 -13.94 -1.57
CA ASP A 52 -2.83 -14.96 -0.96
C ASP A 52 -2.11 -15.72 0.16
N THR A 53 -0.85 -16.08 -0.08
CA THR A 53 0.02 -16.73 0.92
C THR A 53 0.26 -15.81 2.13
N LEU A 54 0.52 -14.52 1.91
CA LEU A 54 0.70 -13.55 2.99
C LEU A 54 -0.59 -13.41 3.82
N VAL A 55 -1.73 -13.28 3.16
CA VAL A 55 -3.04 -13.16 3.82
C VAL A 55 -3.36 -14.41 4.64
N ALA A 56 -3.09 -15.60 4.11
CA ALA A 56 -3.24 -16.86 4.84
C ALA A 56 -2.32 -16.90 6.08
N ALA A 57 -1.07 -16.44 5.94
CA ALA A 57 -0.11 -16.36 7.02
C ALA A 57 -0.55 -15.36 8.11
N VAL A 58 -1.04 -14.18 7.73
CA VAL A 58 -1.57 -13.16 8.66
C VAL A 58 -2.76 -13.69 9.45
N LYS A 59 -3.68 -14.41 8.80
CA LYS A 59 -4.82 -15.07 9.44
C LYS A 59 -4.37 -16.17 10.40
N ALA A 60 -3.45 -17.03 10.00
CA ALA A 60 -2.90 -18.11 10.83
C ALA A 60 -2.15 -17.56 12.06
N ALA A 61 -1.43 -16.45 11.92
CA ALA A 61 -0.77 -15.77 13.01
C ALA A 61 -1.74 -15.03 13.95
N GLY A 62 -2.98 -14.75 13.53
CA GLY A 62 -3.94 -13.94 14.28
C GLY A 62 -3.58 -12.45 14.29
N LEU A 63 -2.89 -11.96 13.26
CA LEU A 63 -2.44 -10.56 13.16
C LEU A 63 -3.39 -9.67 12.35
N VAL A 64 -4.53 -10.20 11.91
CA VAL A 64 -5.52 -9.44 11.13
C VAL A 64 -5.95 -8.17 11.88
N ASP A 65 -6.32 -8.29 13.14
CA ASP A 65 -6.77 -7.16 13.98
C ASP A 65 -5.63 -6.16 14.21
N THR A 66 -4.41 -6.66 14.44
CA THR A 66 -3.23 -5.80 14.63
C THR A 66 -2.92 -4.97 13.38
N LEU A 67 -2.93 -5.60 12.21
CA LEU A 67 -2.67 -4.92 10.93
C LEU A 67 -3.86 -4.11 10.41
N SER A 68 -5.05 -4.32 10.97
CA SER A 68 -6.26 -3.54 10.70
C SER A 68 -6.47 -2.40 11.68
N SER A 69 -5.67 -2.35 12.77
CA SER A 69 -5.78 -1.29 13.77
C SER A 69 -5.42 0.09 13.18
N PRO A 70 -5.87 1.18 13.82
CA PRO A 70 -5.49 2.53 13.40
C PRO A 70 -3.97 2.69 13.44
N GLY A 71 -3.35 2.86 12.23
CA GLY A 71 -1.92 3.02 12.06
C GLY A 71 -1.41 4.40 12.49
N PRO A 72 -0.39 4.92 11.89
CA PRO A 72 0.11 4.50 10.57
C PRO A 72 1.11 3.33 10.62
N PHE A 73 0.98 2.42 9.66
CA PHE A 73 1.92 1.31 9.44
C PHE A 73 2.48 1.34 8.01
N THR A 74 3.68 0.82 7.86
CA THR A 74 4.25 0.48 6.55
C THR A 74 4.48 -1.01 6.51
N VAL A 75 3.86 -1.70 5.55
CA VAL A 75 3.98 -3.14 5.40
C VAL A 75 4.70 -3.47 4.10
N PHE A 76 5.77 -4.22 4.21
CA PHE A 76 6.44 -4.82 3.07
C PHE A 76 5.75 -6.16 2.77
N ALA A 77 4.94 -6.19 1.72
CA ALA A 77 4.13 -7.34 1.36
C ALA A 77 4.85 -8.18 0.29
N PRO A 78 5.39 -9.35 0.65
CA PRO A 78 5.95 -10.27 -0.33
C PRO A 78 4.83 -10.88 -1.18
N THR A 79 5.09 -11.02 -2.47
CA THR A 79 4.18 -11.70 -3.41
C THR A 79 4.20 -13.22 -3.19
N ASP A 80 3.21 -13.94 -3.73
CA ASP A 80 3.21 -15.40 -3.71
C ASP A 80 4.44 -15.99 -4.40
N THR A 81 4.93 -15.32 -5.46
CA THR A 81 6.20 -15.65 -6.12
C THR A 81 7.40 -15.48 -5.18
N ALA A 82 7.37 -14.50 -4.26
CA ALA A 82 8.42 -14.32 -3.28
C ALA A 82 8.45 -15.47 -2.27
N PHE A 83 7.29 -15.95 -1.84
CA PHE A 83 7.19 -17.14 -1.00
C PHE A 83 7.64 -18.42 -1.71
N ALA A 84 7.39 -18.53 -3.03
CA ALA A 84 7.85 -19.66 -3.83
C ALA A 84 9.38 -19.77 -3.95
N LYS A 85 10.11 -18.68 -3.69
CA LYS A 85 11.58 -18.68 -3.65
C LYS A 85 12.13 -19.28 -2.34
N LEU A 86 11.30 -19.44 -1.31
CA LEU A 86 11.71 -20.10 -0.08
C LEU A 86 11.85 -21.63 -0.30
N PRO A 87 12.67 -22.33 0.47
CA PRO A 87 12.77 -23.77 0.39
C PRO A 87 11.40 -24.44 0.50
N GLU A 88 11.18 -25.50 -0.28
CA GLU A 88 9.93 -26.25 -0.27
C GLU A 88 9.52 -26.67 1.14
N GLY A 89 8.25 -26.53 1.45
CA GLY A 89 7.71 -26.85 2.79
C GLY A 89 7.90 -25.78 3.85
N THR A 90 8.73 -24.74 3.62
CA THR A 90 8.96 -23.67 4.60
C THR A 90 7.64 -22.93 4.92
N VAL A 91 6.89 -22.51 3.91
CA VAL A 91 5.61 -21.82 4.11
C VAL A 91 4.61 -22.74 4.80
N ALA A 92 4.48 -23.99 4.33
CA ALA A 92 3.58 -24.99 4.93
C ALA A 92 3.93 -25.27 6.40
N THR A 93 5.20 -25.23 6.75
CA THR A 93 5.66 -25.40 8.12
C THR A 93 5.36 -24.17 8.97
N LEU A 94 5.60 -22.97 8.44
CA LEU A 94 5.37 -21.70 9.14
C LEU A 94 3.89 -21.43 9.47
N VAL A 95 2.97 -21.84 8.61
CA VAL A 95 1.52 -21.64 8.85
C VAL A 95 0.91 -22.66 9.84
N LYS A 96 1.68 -23.65 10.27
CA LYS A 96 1.21 -24.60 11.29
C LYS A 96 1.02 -23.92 12.64
N PRO A 97 -0.02 -24.31 13.43
CA PRO A 97 -0.30 -23.73 14.73
C PRO A 97 0.90 -23.74 15.71
N GLU A 98 1.72 -24.79 15.65
CA GLU A 98 2.93 -24.97 16.45
C GLU A 98 4.00 -23.92 16.16
N ASN A 99 4.01 -23.36 14.94
CA ASN A 99 4.96 -22.34 14.48
C ASN A 99 4.39 -20.92 14.48
N LYS A 100 3.21 -20.72 15.06
CA LYS A 100 2.53 -19.43 15.10
C LYS A 100 3.41 -18.31 15.66
N GLY A 101 4.21 -18.58 16.68
CA GLY A 101 5.16 -17.62 17.27
C GLY A 101 6.22 -17.17 16.26
N THR A 102 6.83 -18.11 15.54
CA THR A 102 7.81 -17.82 14.49
C THR A 102 7.17 -17.04 13.34
N LEU A 103 5.98 -17.45 12.93
CA LEU A 103 5.21 -16.75 11.88
C LEU A 103 4.88 -15.33 12.29
N THR A 104 4.43 -15.11 13.53
CA THR A 104 4.17 -13.78 14.08
C THR A 104 5.43 -12.92 14.06
N THR A 105 6.57 -13.46 14.47
CA THR A 105 7.86 -12.78 14.44
C THR A 105 8.25 -12.34 13.02
N ILE A 106 8.11 -13.24 12.05
CA ILE A 106 8.39 -12.94 10.63
C ILE A 106 7.44 -11.84 10.12
N LEU A 107 6.14 -11.95 10.36
CA LEU A 107 5.15 -11.00 9.86
C LEU A 107 5.32 -9.61 10.50
N THR A 108 5.59 -9.53 11.80
CA THR A 108 5.89 -8.26 12.48
C THR A 108 7.24 -7.67 12.07
N TYR A 109 8.17 -8.50 11.58
CA TYR A 109 9.41 -8.06 10.96
C TYR A 109 9.20 -7.43 9.57
N HIS A 110 8.12 -7.78 8.86
CA HIS A 110 7.71 -7.14 7.61
C HIS A 110 6.93 -5.83 7.81
N ALA A 111 6.54 -5.51 9.04
CA ALA A 111 5.82 -4.30 9.38
C ALA A 111 6.76 -3.29 10.05
N VAL A 112 6.72 -2.06 9.59
CA VAL A 112 7.45 -0.91 10.16
C VAL A 112 6.44 0.03 10.78
N ALA A 113 6.72 0.51 11.98
CA ALA A 113 5.90 1.53 12.63
C ALA A 113 6.06 2.88 11.92
N GLY A 114 4.94 3.53 11.65
CA GLY A 114 4.90 4.79 10.93
C GLY A 114 4.60 4.64 9.43
N LYS A 115 4.22 5.75 8.83
CA LYS A 115 3.97 5.84 7.39
C LYS A 115 5.27 6.24 6.69
N VAL A 116 5.87 5.34 5.98
CA VAL A 116 7.11 5.57 5.21
C VAL A 116 6.80 5.32 3.73
N THR A 117 6.77 6.39 2.95
CA THR A 117 6.58 6.30 1.50
C THR A 117 7.90 6.02 0.79
N ALA A 118 7.85 5.61 -0.48
CA ALA A 118 9.06 5.45 -1.29
C ALA A 118 9.85 6.76 -1.39
N GLY A 119 9.16 7.90 -1.48
CA GLY A 119 9.79 9.21 -1.46
C GLY A 119 10.53 9.50 -0.15
N ASP A 120 9.96 9.09 0.99
CA ASP A 120 10.61 9.22 2.29
C ASP A 120 11.81 8.27 2.40
N LEU A 121 11.68 7.04 1.90
CA LEU A 121 12.79 6.09 1.83
C LEU A 121 13.96 6.65 1.02
N VAL A 122 13.70 7.19 -0.16
CA VAL A 122 14.73 7.79 -1.02
C VAL A 122 15.41 8.99 -0.32
N LYS A 123 14.64 9.85 0.35
CA LYS A 123 15.20 10.96 1.14
C LYS A 123 16.06 10.48 2.30
N LEU A 124 15.58 9.48 3.06
CA LEU A 124 16.32 8.89 4.17
C LEU A 124 17.62 8.21 3.70
N ILE A 125 17.57 7.49 2.58
CA ILE A 125 18.73 6.88 1.95
C ILE A 125 19.75 7.95 1.55
N GLY A 126 19.29 9.02 0.88
CA GLY A 126 20.16 10.12 0.47
C GLY A 126 20.80 10.87 1.65
N ALA A 127 20.03 11.14 2.71
CA ALA A 127 20.49 11.84 3.90
C ALA A 127 21.49 11.01 4.73
N ASN A 128 21.45 9.68 4.63
CA ASN A 128 22.28 8.76 5.42
C ASN A 128 23.39 8.07 4.58
N GLY A 129 23.89 8.74 3.56
CA GLY A 129 25.03 8.24 2.79
C GLY A 129 24.74 6.99 1.94
N GLY A 130 23.52 6.87 1.44
CA GLY A 130 23.12 5.80 0.54
C GLY A 130 22.42 4.61 1.22
N LYS A 131 22.21 4.66 2.54
CA LYS A 131 21.54 3.61 3.32
C LYS A 131 20.60 4.22 4.34
N ALA A 132 19.41 3.66 4.48
CA ALA A 132 18.48 4.03 5.53
C ALA A 132 18.17 2.82 6.41
N THR A 133 18.15 3.00 7.72
CA THR A 133 17.76 1.95 8.67
C THR A 133 16.32 2.15 9.08
N LEU A 134 15.50 1.13 8.90
CA LEU A 134 14.11 1.08 9.33
C LEU A 134 13.99 0.15 10.54
N THR A 135 13.22 0.58 11.54
CA THR A 135 12.92 -0.26 12.70
C THR A 135 11.56 -0.92 12.50
N THR A 136 11.53 -2.22 12.59
CA THR A 136 10.32 -3.02 12.43
C THR A 136 9.49 -3.05 13.71
N VAL A 137 8.21 -3.41 13.61
CA VAL A 137 7.30 -3.58 14.76
C VAL A 137 7.83 -4.65 15.74
N GLN A 138 8.52 -5.65 15.22
CA GLN A 138 9.18 -6.68 16.01
C GLN A 138 10.42 -6.15 16.78
N GLY A 139 10.92 -4.95 16.45
CA GLY A 139 12.15 -4.35 17.03
C GLY A 139 13.42 -4.65 16.24
N GLY A 140 13.35 -5.45 15.19
CA GLY A 140 14.47 -5.70 14.29
C GLY A 140 14.75 -4.52 13.37
N LYS A 141 15.87 -4.59 12.66
CA LYS A 141 16.29 -3.56 11.73
C LYS A 141 16.29 -4.08 10.30
N LEU A 142 15.81 -3.25 9.39
CA LEU A 142 15.93 -3.44 7.95
C LEU A 142 16.80 -2.30 7.40
N THR A 143 17.65 -2.60 6.45
CA THR A 143 18.46 -1.58 5.77
C THR A 143 17.96 -1.37 4.36
N ALA A 144 17.52 -0.16 4.04
CA ALA A 144 17.09 0.22 2.71
C ALA A 144 18.24 0.89 1.95
N GLU A 145 18.47 0.50 0.73
CA GLU A 145 19.47 1.06 -0.19
C GLU A 145 18.80 1.36 -1.55
N LEU A 146 19.32 2.34 -2.27
CA LEU A 146 18.90 2.61 -3.65
C LEU A 146 19.90 1.98 -4.61
N ILE A 147 19.49 0.93 -5.30
CA ILE A 147 20.32 0.19 -6.27
C ILE A 147 19.64 0.22 -7.63
N GLY A 148 20.30 0.83 -8.62
CA GLY A 148 19.74 0.92 -9.97
C GLY A 148 18.38 1.65 -10.06
N GLY A 149 18.14 2.62 -9.18
CA GLY A 149 16.87 3.37 -9.11
C GLY A 149 15.73 2.62 -8.41
N LYS A 150 16.00 1.44 -7.86
CA LYS A 150 15.03 0.66 -7.08
C LYS A 150 15.42 0.62 -5.61
N VAL A 151 14.42 0.63 -4.75
CA VAL A 151 14.65 0.42 -3.31
C VAL A 151 14.89 -1.07 -3.07
N VAL A 152 16.02 -1.37 -2.51
CA VAL A 152 16.41 -2.73 -2.09
C VAL A 152 16.51 -2.74 -0.57
N ILE A 153 15.82 -3.68 0.04
CA ILE A 153 15.80 -3.87 1.48
C ILE A 153 16.71 -5.05 1.81
N THR A 154 17.63 -4.86 2.74
CA THR A 154 18.49 -5.91 3.29
C THR A 154 18.00 -6.27 4.69
N ASP A 155 17.73 -7.54 4.92
CA ASP A 155 17.32 -8.06 6.22
C ASP A 155 18.51 -8.36 7.15
N ALA A 156 18.25 -8.79 8.38
CA ALA A 156 19.26 -9.07 9.38
C ALA A 156 20.17 -10.26 9.02
N LYS A 157 19.74 -11.15 8.13
CA LYS A 157 20.54 -12.28 7.62
C LYS A 157 21.35 -11.91 6.37
N GLY A 158 21.24 -10.67 5.89
CA GLY A 158 21.90 -10.21 4.68
C GLY A 158 21.14 -10.54 3.38
N GLY A 159 19.91 -11.06 3.50
CA GLY A 159 19.02 -11.27 2.36
C GLY A 159 18.60 -9.95 1.73
N LYS A 160 18.72 -9.84 0.41
CA LYS A 160 18.33 -8.65 -0.35
C LYS A 160 17.02 -8.87 -1.07
N THR A 161 16.11 -7.95 -0.89
CA THR A 161 14.76 -7.98 -1.46
C THR A 161 14.47 -6.65 -2.15
N THR A 162 13.95 -6.70 -3.36
CA THR A 162 13.63 -5.49 -4.14
C THR A 162 12.17 -5.10 -3.94
N VAL A 163 11.92 -3.81 -3.76
CA VAL A 163 10.56 -3.27 -3.83
C VAL A 163 10.17 -3.18 -5.30
N VAL A 164 9.17 -3.97 -5.68
CA VAL A 164 8.69 -4.06 -7.07
C VAL A 164 7.55 -3.09 -7.34
N GLN A 165 6.75 -2.80 -6.32
CA GLN A 165 5.72 -1.77 -6.36
C GLN A 165 5.70 -1.05 -5.01
N ALA A 166 5.75 0.26 -5.04
CA ALA A 166 5.76 1.09 -3.85
C ALA A 166 4.47 1.92 -3.74
N ASP A 167 4.24 2.47 -2.55
CA ASP A 167 3.21 3.47 -2.29
C ASP A 167 1.78 3.03 -2.60
N VAL A 168 1.44 1.77 -2.32
CA VAL A 168 0.05 1.33 -2.30
C VAL A 168 -0.58 1.89 -1.02
N MET A 169 -1.31 3.00 -1.16
CA MET A 169 -1.94 3.71 -0.05
C MET A 169 -3.13 2.93 0.49
N THR A 170 -3.28 2.94 1.81
CA THR A 170 -4.40 2.31 2.53
C THR A 170 -4.92 3.27 3.59
N SER A 171 -6.10 2.98 4.17
CA SER A 171 -6.69 3.83 5.21
C SER A 171 -5.84 3.90 6.49
N ASN A 172 -5.06 2.88 6.79
CA ASN A 172 -4.25 2.80 8.02
C ASN A 172 -2.73 2.67 7.75
N GLY A 173 -2.27 2.89 6.51
CA GLY A 173 -0.84 2.85 6.22
C GLY A 173 -0.47 2.81 4.75
N VAL A 174 0.68 2.21 4.47
CA VAL A 174 1.24 2.03 3.12
C VAL A 174 1.73 0.61 2.95
N ILE A 175 1.52 0.03 1.79
CA ILE A 175 2.07 -1.26 1.39
C ILE A 175 3.15 -1.04 0.34
N HIS A 176 4.29 -1.68 0.53
CA HIS A 176 5.34 -1.84 -0.48
C HIS A 176 5.41 -3.31 -0.88
N VAL A 177 5.15 -3.59 -2.13
CA VAL A 177 5.21 -4.96 -2.66
C VAL A 177 6.66 -5.36 -2.91
N THR A 178 7.05 -6.53 -2.44
CA THR A 178 8.42 -7.03 -2.52
C THR A 178 8.52 -8.37 -3.23
N ASP A 179 9.68 -8.61 -3.86
CA ASP A 179 9.97 -9.84 -4.59
C ASP A 179 10.67 -10.92 -3.75
N GLY A 180 10.82 -10.68 -2.45
CA GLY A 180 11.41 -11.59 -1.48
C GLY A 180 10.78 -11.45 -0.10
N VAL A 181 11.06 -12.42 0.77
CA VAL A 181 10.60 -12.49 2.16
C VAL A 181 11.76 -12.13 3.08
N PHE A 182 11.52 -11.25 4.05
CA PHE A 182 12.54 -10.90 5.06
C PHE A 182 12.59 -11.98 6.15
N LEU A 183 13.80 -12.35 6.54
CA LEU A 183 14.02 -13.30 7.60
C LEU A 183 14.72 -12.60 8.79
N PRO A 184 14.10 -12.61 9.97
CA PRO A 184 14.75 -12.10 11.17
C PRO A 184 15.98 -12.96 11.53
N ALA A 185 16.92 -12.38 12.27
CA ALA A 185 18.13 -13.04 12.72
C ALA A 185 17.83 -14.24 13.64
#